data_6cbbabba8322bb089db19fbc1a1131d6
#
_entry.id   6cbbabba8322bb089db19fbc1a1131d6
#
_cell.length_a   1.000
_cell.length_b   1.000
_cell.length_c   1.000
_cell.angle_alpha   90.00
_cell.angle_beta   90.00
_cell.angle_gamma   90.00
#
_symmetry.space_group_name_H-M   'P 1'
#
loop_
_entity.id
_entity.type
_entity.pdbx_description
1 polymer ?
#
loop_
_entity_poly.entity_id
_entity_poly.type
_entity_poly.pdbx_seq_one_letter_code
_entity_poly.pdbx_strand_id
1 'polypeptide(L)'
;NFAGNLLINQDIQKSTNTEEPLRSTADILSVAFKKLGSPSFMEREEGIRLLAESPESIKEDLHNLYFSESDQDIKMGLVKAMATLKNSDYVPALIDAVGVEIGNHCQGNIRRVAACALGDIDWIQQADCPSLTITMDKLSWTLQYPDDWGLRYSACIALEGIGNSRARALLLESSAKEADPVILKRIDIALSEISSPNIF
;
A
#
# COMPACT_ATOMS: atom_id res chain seq x y z
N ASN A 1 44.79 43.40 -41.67
CA ASN A 1 43.73 44.40 -41.47
C ASN A 1 42.39 43.73 -41.18
N PHE A 2 41.91 44.01 -40.00
CA PHE A 2 40.53 43.95 -39.50
C PHE A 2 39.78 42.65 -39.69
N ALA A 3 39.68 41.74 -38.74
CA ALA A 3 38.96 41.78 -37.44
C ALA A 3 37.43 42.03 -37.65
N GLY A 4 36.65 41.01 -37.54
CA GLY A 4 35.20 41.03 -37.41
C GLY A 4 34.73 39.85 -36.61
N ASN A 5 34.80 39.96 -35.30
CA ASN A 5 34.16 39.03 -34.37
C ASN A 5 32.65 39.12 -34.53
N LEU A 6 32.01 38.03 -34.94
CA LEU A 6 30.58 37.90 -34.76
C LEU A 6 30.31 36.85 -33.64
N LEU A 7 30.11 37.37 -32.46
CA LEU A 7 29.60 36.63 -31.31
C LEU A 7 28.14 36.27 -31.58
N ILE A 8 27.87 35.04 -31.90
CA ILE A 8 26.51 34.51 -31.86
C ILE A 8 26.25 34.04 -30.42
N ASN A 9 25.59 34.90 -29.65
CA ASN A 9 24.98 34.50 -28.37
C ASN A 9 23.82 33.59 -28.72
N GLN A 10 24.01 32.27 -28.52
CA GLN A 10 22.90 31.36 -28.38
C GLN A 10 22.45 31.38 -26.93
N ASP A 11 21.43 32.16 -26.67
CA ASP A 11 20.61 32.03 -25.44
C ASP A 11 19.96 30.65 -25.44
N ILE A 12 20.63 29.72 -24.80
CA ILE A 12 19.99 28.47 -24.35
C ILE A 12 19.09 28.87 -23.19
N GLN A 13 17.83 29.17 -23.51
CA GLN A 13 16.78 29.21 -22.49
C GLN A 13 16.69 27.82 -21.88
N LYS A 14 17.40 27.60 -20.79
CA LYS A 14 17.08 26.55 -19.83
C LYS A 14 15.70 26.90 -19.26
N SER A 15 14.68 26.21 -19.77
CA SER A 15 13.41 26.09 -19.10
C SER A 15 13.67 25.39 -17.79
N THR A 16 14.03 26.13 -16.77
CA THR A 16 13.95 25.68 -15.39
C THR A 16 12.48 25.66 -15.03
N ASN A 17 11.86 24.47 -15.10
CA ASN A 17 10.63 24.19 -14.41
C ASN A 17 10.94 24.30 -12.91
N THR A 18 10.97 25.51 -12.38
CA THR A 18 10.91 25.77 -10.96
C THR A 18 9.46 25.52 -10.55
N GLU A 19 9.15 24.27 -10.14
CA GLU A 19 7.93 24.00 -9.41
C GLU A 19 7.94 24.91 -8.17
N GLU A 20 7.02 25.86 -8.12
CA GLU A 20 6.84 26.68 -6.91
C GLU A 20 6.58 25.74 -5.73
N PRO A 21 7.19 25.97 -4.56
CA PRO A 21 6.92 25.13 -3.39
C PRO A 21 5.42 25.19 -3.05
N LEU A 22 4.81 24.02 -2.95
CA LEU A 22 3.39 23.89 -2.58
C LEU A 22 3.17 24.57 -1.23
N ARG A 23 2.34 25.63 -1.20
CA ARG A 23 2.24 26.54 -0.05
C ARG A 23 1.15 26.17 0.94
N SER A 24 0.21 25.31 0.56
CA SER A 24 -0.90 24.91 1.43
C SER A 24 -1.20 23.42 1.34
N THR A 25 -1.87 22.87 2.37
CA THR A 25 -2.37 21.48 2.35
C THR A 25 -3.32 21.25 1.19
N ALA A 26 -4.15 22.23 0.83
CA ALA A 26 -5.07 22.14 -0.31
C ALA A 26 -4.32 22.03 -1.65
N ASP A 27 -3.20 22.76 -1.81
CA ASP A 27 -2.36 22.68 -3.01
C ASP A 27 -1.70 21.29 -3.12
N ILE A 28 -1.18 20.77 -2.03
CA ILE A 28 -0.56 19.43 -1.99
C ILE A 28 -1.57 18.37 -2.39
N LEU A 29 -2.78 18.37 -1.80
CA LEU A 29 -3.84 17.43 -2.12
C LEU A 29 -4.29 17.55 -3.58
N SER A 30 -4.49 18.77 -4.09
CA SER A 30 -4.89 19.00 -5.48
C SER A 30 -3.88 18.43 -6.46
N VAL A 31 -2.58 18.68 -6.24
CA VAL A 31 -1.50 18.15 -7.08
C VAL A 31 -1.41 16.64 -6.96
N ALA A 32 -1.46 16.09 -5.75
CA ALA A 32 -1.38 14.66 -5.51
C ALA A 32 -2.54 13.93 -6.21
N PHE A 33 -3.77 14.37 -6.03
CA PHE A 33 -4.96 13.73 -6.64
C PHE A 33 -4.94 13.79 -8.17
N LYS A 34 -4.51 14.92 -8.74
CA LYS A 34 -4.31 15.02 -10.19
C LYS A 34 -3.30 13.99 -10.70
N LYS A 35 -2.20 13.80 -9.96
CA LYS A 35 -1.17 12.80 -10.31
C LYS A 35 -1.68 11.37 -10.14
N LEU A 36 -2.43 11.07 -9.08
CA LEU A 36 -3.02 9.74 -8.85
C LEU A 36 -4.00 9.34 -9.96
N GLY A 37 -4.78 10.26 -10.49
CA GLY A 37 -5.69 10.03 -11.61
C GLY A 37 -5.02 10.03 -12.99
N SER A 38 -3.70 10.19 -13.09
CA SER A 38 -2.98 10.20 -14.35
C SER A 38 -2.87 8.80 -14.98
N PRO A 39 -2.94 8.67 -16.32
CA PRO A 39 -2.61 7.42 -17.01
C PRO A 39 -1.12 7.06 -16.88
N SER A 40 -0.25 8.02 -16.58
CA SER A 40 1.18 7.80 -16.41
C SER A 40 1.50 7.10 -15.08
N PHE A 41 2.15 5.94 -15.16
CA PHE A 41 2.63 5.24 -13.96
C PHE A 41 3.56 6.13 -13.11
N MET A 42 4.49 6.85 -13.74
CA MET A 42 5.44 7.71 -13.03
C MET A 42 4.74 8.84 -12.27
N GLU A 43 3.71 9.45 -12.87
CA GLU A 43 2.95 10.49 -12.20
C GLU A 43 2.15 9.94 -11.02
N ARG A 44 1.55 8.75 -11.17
CA ARG A 44 0.84 8.12 -10.03
C ARG A 44 1.79 7.81 -8.87
N GLU A 45 2.96 7.26 -9.13
CA GLU A 45 3.96 6.99 -8.08
C GLU A 45 4.42 8.29 -7.41
N GLU A 46 4.56 9.39 -8.16
CA GLU A 46 4.87 10.70 -7.59
C GLU A 46 3.73 11.23 -6.71
N GLY A 47 2.46 11.04 -7.13
CA GLY A 47 1.29 11.38 -6.31
C GLY A 47 1.27 10.62 -4.98
N ILE A 48 1.58 9.32 -5.00
CA ILE A 48 1.71 8.48 -3.80
C ILE A 48 2.82 9.03 -2.88
N ARG A 49 3.97 9.33 -3.44
CA ARG A 49 5.11 9.89 -2.70
C ARG A 49 4.76 11.24 -2.07
N LEU A 50 4.10 12.13 -2.80
CA LEU A 50 3.65 13.41 -2.27
C LEU A 50 2.74 13.26 -1.05
N LEU A 51 1.82 12.29 -1.07
CA LEU A 51 0.96 12.00 0.08
C LEU A 51 1.76 11.40 1.25
N ALA A 52 2.66 10.47 1.00
CA ALA A 52 3.47 9.82 2.03
C ALA A 52 4.46 10.79 2.70
N GLU A 53 4.97 11.79 1.97
CA GLU A 53 5.89 12.82 2.46
C GLU A 53 5.17 14.10 2.92
N SER A 54 3.84 14.15 2.86
CA SER A 54 3.03 15.31 3.20
C SER A 54 3.07 15.64 4.70
N PRO A 55 2.64 16.87 5.10
CA PRO A 55 2.47 17.21 6.50
C PRO A 55 1.56 16.25 7.26
N GLU A 56 1.75 16.11 8.57
CA GLU A 56 1.01 15.19 9.42
C GLU A 56 -0.51 15.37 9.32
N SER A 57 -0.98 16.61 9.21
CA SER A 57 -2.41 16.91 9.03
C SER A 57 -3.05 16.25 7.81
N ILE A 58 -2.29 16.03 6.73
CA ILE A 58 -2.77 15.27 5.56
C ILE A 58 -2.72 13.77 5.84
N LYS A 59 -1.63 13.30 6.45
CA LYS A 59 -1.46 11.88 6.78
C LYS A 59 -2.56 11.39 7.72
N GLU A 60 -2.88 12.15 8.75
CA GLU A 60 -3.96 11.86 9.70
C GLU A 60 -5.34 11.75 9.01
N ASP A 61 -5.53 12.44 7.89
CA ASP A 61 -6.80 12.46 7.16
C ASP A 61 -6.88 11.47 5.98
N LEU A 62 -5.80 10.73 5.65
CA LEU A 62 -5.77 9.84 4.49
C LEU A 62 -6.90 8.80 4.50
N HIS A 63 -7.26 8.26 5.67
CA HIS A 63 -8.34 7.28 5.78
C HIS A 63 -9.72 7.90 5.48
N ASN A 64 -9.98 9.16 5.90
CA ASN A 64 -11.21 9.87 5.57
C ASN A 64 -11.28 10.18 4.07
N LEU A 65 -10.16 10.59 3.48
CA LEU A 65 -10.05 10.82 2.04
C LEU A 65 -10.35 9.53 1.26
N TYR A 66 -9.86 8.39 1.72
CA TYR A 66 -10.17 7.09 1.11
C TYR A 66 -11.68 6.80 1.12
N PHE A 67 -12.36 6.98 2.26
CA PHE A 67 -13.80 6.70 2.37
C PHE A 67 -14.67 7.69 1.59
N SER A 68 -14.21 8.92 1.40
CA SER A 68 -14.93 9.94 0.62
C SER A 68 -14.70 9.85 -0.89
N GLU A 69 -13.67 9.12 -1.34
CA GLU A 69 -13.29 9.03 -2.75
C GLU A 69 -14.14 7.96 -3.48
N SER A 70 -14.51 8.24 -4.70
CA SER A 70 -15.25 7.32 -5.58
C SER A 70 -14.40 6.78 -6.74
N ASP A 71 -13.35 7.49 -7.13
CA ASP A 71 -12.44 7.09 -8.20
C ASP A 71 -11.51 5.96 -7.72
N GLN A 72 -11.52 4.84 -8.43
CA GLN A 72 -10.77 3.65 -8.02
C GLN A 72 -9.25 3.80 -8.20
N ASP A 73 -8.79 4.59 -9.15
CA ASP A 73 -7.36 4.85 -9.36
C ASP A 73 -6.82 5.74 -8.24
N ILE A 74 -7.59 6.74 -7.83
CA ILE A 74 -7.24 7.59 -6.68
C ILE A 74 -7.28 6.79 -5.39
N LYS A 75 -8.32 5.95 -5.18
CA LYS A 75 -8.37 5.04 -4.01
C LYS A 75 -7.15 4.11 -3.94
N MET A 76 -6.72 3.55 -5.09
CA MET A 76 -5.51 2.74 -5.15
C MET A 76 -4.29 3.54 -4.68
N GLY A 77 -4.16 4.78 -5.13
CA GLY A 77 -3.06 5.66 -4.73
C GLY A 77 -3.08 5.97 -3.23
N LEU A 78 -4.26 6.23 -2.66
CA LEU A 78 -4.43 6.44 -1.21
C LEU A 78 -4.05 5.19 -0.41
N VAL A 79 -4.48 4.00 -0.84
CA VAL A 79 -4.10 2.72 -0.20
C VAL A 79 -2.58 2.51 -0.23
N LYS A 80 -1.93 2.80 -1.37
CA LYS A 80 -0.47 2.70 -1.48
C LYS A 80 0.26 3.71 -0.58
N ALA A 81 -0.24 4.94 -0.44
CA ALA A 81 0.32 5.93 0.47
C ALA A 81 0.20 5.47 1.93
N MET A 82 -0.96 4.98 2.33
CA MET A 82 -1.19 4.41 3.67
C MET A 82 -0.27 3.20 3.93
N ALA A 83 -0.09 2.32 2.94
CA ALA A 83 0.83 1.18 3.02
C ALA A 83 2.28 1.62 3.27
N THR A 84 2.73 2.69 2.62
CA THR A 84 4.07 3.25 2.80
C THR A 84 4.29 3.78 4.22
N LEU A 85 3.25 4.35 4.82
CA LEU A 85 3.31 4.96 6.16
C LEU A 85 3.24 3.95 7.31
N LYS A 86 2.74 2.74 7.07
CA LYS A 86 2.72 1.60 8.02
C LYS A 86 2.03 1.91 9.37
N ASN A 87 1.09 2.83 9.38
CA ASN A 87 0.39 3.27 10.60
C ASN A 87 -0.89 2.45 10.84
N SER A 88 -1.08 1.98 12.07
CA SER A 88 -2.28 1.21 12.47
C SER A 88 -3.58 1.99 12.40
N ASP A 89 -3.54 3.31 12.39
CA ASP A 89 -4.73 4.16 12.23
C ASP A 89 -5.42 3.94 10.87
N TYR A 90 -4.68 3.42 9.89
CA TYR A 90 -5.23 3.10 8.56
C TYR A 90 -5.89 1.72 8.46
N VAL A 91 -5.83 0.90 9.50
CA VAL A 91 -6.39 -0.46 9.49
C VAL A 91 -7.86 -0.48 9.04
N PRO A 92 -8.76 0.39 9.48
CA PRO A 92 -10.15 0.39 8.99
C PRO A 92 -10.25 0.58 7.48
N ALA A 93 -9.50 1.50 6.91
CA ALA A 93 -9.48 1.75 5.46
C ALA A 93 -8.85 0.58 4.68
N LEU A 94 -7.77 -0.01 5.20
CA LEU A 94 -7.11 -1.17 4.58
C LEU A 94 -8.01 -2.41 4.61
N ILE A 95 -8.74 -2.65 5.71
CA ILE A 95 -9.73 -3.74 5.81
C ILE A 95 -10.86 -3.54 4.82
N ASP A 96 -11.39 -2.32 4.70
CA ASP A 96 -12.40 -1.99 3.69
C ASP A 96 -11.88 -2.23 2.26
N ALA A 97 -10.65 -1.83 1.98
CA ALA A 97 -10.02 -2.03 0.68
C ALA A 97 -9.79 -3.51 0.33
N VAL A 98 -9.52 -4.38 1.31
CA VAL A 98 -9.53 -5.85 1.11
C VAL A 98 -10.92 -6.32 0.67
N GLY A 99 -11.97 -5.69 1.17
CA GLY A 99 -13.36 -5.93 0.76
C GLY A 99 -13.97 -7.21 1.33
N VAL A 100 -15.22 -7.49 0.96
CA VAL A 100 -16.00 -8.63 1.45
C VAL A 100 -16.37 -9.60 0.34
N GLU A 101 -16.60 -9.12 -0.87
CA GLU A 101 -16.98 -9.93 -2.05
C GLU A 101 -16.34 -9.39 -3.32
N ILE A 102 -16.17 -10.25 -4.32
CA ILE A 102 -15.71 -9.82 -5.64
C ILE A 102 -16.90 -9.21 -6.39
N GLY A 103 -17.02 -7.90 -6.36
CA GLY A 103 -17.94 -7.19 -7.24
C GLY A 103 -17.34 -6.86 -8.61
N ASN A 104 -16.01 -6.74 -8.72
CA ASN A 104 -15.37 -6.28 -9.94
C ASN A 104 -13.89 -6.69 -10.00
N HIS A 105 -13.48 -7.34 -11.09
CA HIS A 105 -12.10 -7.75 -11.33
C HIS A 105 -11.10 -6.58 -11.34
N CYS A 106 -11.53 -5.37 -11.64
CA CYS A 106 -10.68 -4.18 -11.62
C CYS A 106 -10.19 -3.80 -10.21
N GLN A 107 -10.85 -4.26 -9.16
CA GLN A 107 -10.48 -3.99 -7.77
C GLN A 107 -9.45 -4.98 -7.20
N GLY A 108 -9.09 -6.03 -7.92
CA GLY A 108 -8.19 -7.08 -7.45
C GLY A 108 -6.84 -6.55 -6.95
N ASN A 109 -6.25 -5.57 -7.64
CA ASN A 109 -4.98 -4.99 -7.23
C ASN A 109 -5.07 -4.18 -5.93
N ILE A 110 -6.14 -3.38 -5.72
CA ILE A 110 -6.35 -2.64 -4.47
C ILE A 110 -6.45 -3.63 -3.30
N ARG A 111 -7.21 -4.69 -3.45
CA ARG A 111 -7.42 -5.72 -2.43
C ARG A 111 -6.11 -6.37 -2.00
N ARG A 112 -5.27 -6.76 -2.97
CA ARG A 112 -3.98 -7.40 -2.74
C ARG A 112 -2.98 -6.48 -2.06
N VAL A 113 -2.90 -5.22 -2.52
CA VAL A 113 -2.05 -4.20 -1.90
C VAL A 113 -2.48 -3.94 -0.45
N ALA A 114 -3.78 -3.79 -0.21
CA ALA A 114 -4.32 -3.57 1.14
C ALA A 114 -4.05 -4.76 2.07
N ALA A 115 -4.20 -6.00 1.58
CA ALA A 115 -3.88 -7.19 2.36
C ALA A 115 -2.40 -7.24 2.74
N CYS A 116 -1.48 -6.97 1.81
CA CYS A 116 -0.05 -6.89 2.12
C CYS A 116 0.25 -5.76 3.12
N ALA A 117 -0.37 -4.59 2.94
CA ALA A 117 -0.17 -3.44 3.81
C ALA A 117 -0.55 -3.72 5.27
N LEU A 118 -1.58 -4.51 5.50
CA LEU A 118 -1.96 -4.97 6.85
C LEU A 118 -0.83 -5.76 7.53
N GLY A 119 -0.01 -6.49 6.78
CA GLY A 119 1.15 -7.20 7.30
C GLY A 119 2.37 -6.33 7.56
N ASP A 120 2.47 -5.20 6.85
CA ASP A 120 3.62 -4.30 6.90
C ASP A 120 3.55 -3.25 8.03
N ILE A 121 2.43 -3.19 8.76
CA ILE A 121 2.29 -2.30 9.93
C ILE A 121 3.28 -2.74 11.01
N ASP A 122 3.85 -1.78 11.73
CA ASP A 122 4.76 -2.06 12.85
C ASP A 122 4.00 -2.61 14.07
N TRP A 123 3.67 -3.90 14.01
CA TRP A 123 2.92 -4.60 15.06
C TRP A 123 3.74 -4.92 16.31
N ILE A 124 5.08 -4.83 16.24
CA ILE A 124 5.96 -5.13 17.39
C ILE A 124 5.65 -4.18 18.54
N GLN A 125 5.41 -2.92 18.22
CA GLN A 125 5.06 -1.90 19.24
C GLN A 125 3.57 -1.88 19.61
N GLN A 126 2.73 -2.68 18.97
CA GLN A 126 1.28 -2.63 19.04
C GLN A 126 0.65 -4.03 19.28
N ALA A 127 1.39 -4.95 19.88
CA ALA A 127 1.03 -6.36 19.99
C ALA A 127 -0.36 -6.61 20.66
N ASP A 128 -0.78 -5.76 21.57
CA ASP A 128 -2.08 -5.87 22.29
C ASP A 128 -3.14 -4.89 21.74
N CYS A 129 -2.93 -4.34 20.55
CA CYS A 129 -3.82 -3.38 19.93
C CYS A 129 -5.09 -4.08 19.39
N PRO A 130 -6.30 -3.54 19.63
CA PRO A 130 -7.53 -4.03 19.00
C PRO A 130 -7.45 -4.12 17.48
N SER A 131 -6.71 -3.23 16.84
CA SER A 131 -6.47 -3.23 15.40
C SER A 131 -5.75 -4.49 14.91
N LEU A 132 -4.85 -5.07 15.71
CA LEU A 132 -4.20 -6.34 15.36
C LEU A 132 -5.22 -7.49 15.36
N THR A 133 -6.13 -7.53 16.31
CA THR A 133 -7.17 -8.57 16.38
C THR A 133 -8.05 -8.55 15.12
N ILE A 134 -8.59 -7.39 14.74
CA ILE A 134 -9.43 -7.27 13.56
C ILE A 134 -8.65 -7.52 12.26
N THR A 135 -7.38 -7.15 12.22
CA THR A 135 -6.47 -7.48 11.12
C THR A 135 -6.30 -8.99 10.97
N MET A 136 -6.04 -9.69 12.06
CA MET A 136 -5.87 -11.15 12.05
C MET A 136 -7.16 -11.87 11.62
N ASP A 137 -8.33 -11.40 12.05
CA ASP A 137 -9.62 -11.93 11.63
C ASP A 137 -9.84 -11.72 10.13
N LYS A 138 -9.49 -10.54 9.62
CA LYS A 138 -9.58 -10.25 8.19
C LYS A 138 -8.63 -11.09 7.35
N LEU A 139 -7.40 -11.27 7.78
CA LEU A 139 -6.42 -12.11 7.08
C LEU A 139 -6.79 -13.59 7.13
N SER A 140 -7.39 -14.07 8.22
CA SER A 140 -7.94 -15.42 8.30
C SER A 140 -9.04 -15.66 7.26
N TRP A 141 -9.96 -14.71 7.12
CA TRP A 141 -10.98 -14.72 6.08
C TRP A 141 -10.35 -14.69 4.68
N THR A 142 -9.34 -13.84 4.48
CA THR A 142 -8.65 -13.64 3.19
C THR A 142 -7.93 -14.90 2.72
N LEU A 143 -7.30 -15.66 3.62
CA LEU A 143 -6.65 -16.94 3.33
C LEU A 143 -7.61 -17.98 2.75
N GLN A 144 -8.89 -17.92 3.11
CA GLN A 144 -9.89 -18.88 2.70
C GLN A 144 -10.72 -18.41 1.51
N TYR A 145 -10.39 -17.25 0.93
CA TYR A 145 -11.18 -16.66 -0.14
C TYR A 145 -11.01 -17.45 -1.45
N PRO A 146 -12.05 -18.12 -1.97
CA PRO A 146 -11.87 -19.14 -3.01
C PRO A 146 -11.55 -18.58 -4.38
N ASP A 147 -12.08 -17.40 -4.72
CA ASP A 147 -12.14 -16.90 -6.10
C ASP A 147 -10.95 -16.02 -6.49
N ASP A 148 -10.03 -15.72 -5.57
CA ASP A 148 -8.82 -14.93 -5.84
C ASP A 148 -7.58 -15.53 -5.18
N TRP A 149 -6.85 -16.35 -5.93
CA TRP A 149 -5.59 -16.93 -5.46
C TRP A 149 -4.55 -15.86 -5.10
N GLY A 150 -4.51 -14.74 -5.84
CA GLY A 150 -3.59 -13.64 -5.56
C GLY A 150 -3.89 -12.93 -4.24
N LEU A 151 -5.16 -12.88 -3.84
CA LEU A 151 -5.57 -12.37 -2.53
C LEU A 151 -5.15 -13.32 -1.41
N ARG A 152 -5.33 -14.65 -1.59
CA ARG A 152 -4.79 -15.65 -0.63
C ARG A 152 -3.28 -15.57 -0.51
N TYR A 153 -2.58 -15.41 -1.63
CA TYR A 153 -1.12 -15.21 -1.66
C TYR A 153 -0.70 -13.98 -0.86
N SER A 154 -1.40 -12.86 -1.03
CA SER A 154 -1.14 -11.60 -0.29
C SER A 154 -1.39 -11.76 1.22
N ALA A 155 -2.40 -12.55 1.62
CA ALA A 155 -2.63 -12.86 3.02
C ALA A 155 -1.47 -13.68 3.64
N CYS A 156 -0.88 -14.60 2.89
CA CYS A 156 0.32 -15.32 3.35
C CYS A 156 1.50 -14.37 3.60
N ILE A 157 1.73 -13.41 2.70
CA ILE A 157 2.75 -12.38 2.87
C ILE A 157 2.49 -11.54 4.13
N ALA A 158 1.23 -11.10 4.30
CA ALA A 158 0.85 -10.28 5.45
C ALA A 158 1.04 -11.03 6.78
N LEU A 159 0.63 -12.29 6.85
CA LEU A 159 0.81 -13.12 8.05
C LEU A 159 2.27 -13.38 8.36
N GLU A 160 3.12 -13.56 7.34
CA GLU A 160 4.58 -13.62 7.52
C GLU A 160 5.12 -12.34 8.14
N GLY A 161 4.71 -11.16 7.62
CA GLY A 161 5.12 -9.86 8.15
C GLY A 161 4.70 -9.65 9.61
N ILE A 162 3.51 -10.10 10.01
CA ILE A 162 3.05 -10.05 11.41
C ILE A 162 3.87 -11.02 12.29
N GLY A 163 4.15 -12.21 11.82
CA GLY A 163 5.12 -13.14 12.41
C GLY A 163 4.78 -13.70 13.80
N ASN A 164 3.58 -13.46 14.32
CA ASN A 164 3.19 -13.93 15.65
C ASN A 164 2.69 -15.38 15.66
N SER A 165 2.46 -15.95 16.87
CA SER A 165 2.00 -17.34 17.03
C SER A 165 0.65 -17.60 16.36
N ARG A 166 -0.26 -16.62 16.35
CA ARG A 166 -1.57 -16.72 15.70
C ARG A 166 -1.41 -16.74 14.17
N ALA A 167 -0.55 -15.91 13.60
CA ALA A 167 -0.24 -15.93 12.16
C ALA A 167 0.30 -17.31 11.74
N ARG A 168 1.23 -17.86 12.51
CA ARG A 168 1.73 -19.21 12.27
C ARG A 168 0.63 -20.26 12.32
N ALA A 169 -0.25 -20.20 13.30
CA ALA A 169 -1.37 -21.15 13.44
C ALA A 169 -2.34 -21.09 12.24
N LEU A 170 -2.68 -19.89 11.78
CA LEU A 170 -3.54 -19.67 10.61
C LEU A 170 -2.91 -20.25 9.33
N LEU A 171 -1.60 -20.04 9.12
CA LEU A 171 -0.89 -20.60 7.98
C LEU A 171 -0.85 -22.13 8.02
N LEU A 172 -0.62 -22.75 9.18
CA LEU A 172 -0.66 -24.21 9.34
C LEU A 172 -2.06 -24.78 9.07
N GLU A 173 -3.10 -24.13 9.58
CA GLU A 173 -4.48 -24.53 9.31
C GLU A 173 -4.83 -24.42 7.81
N SER A 174 -4.39 -23.32 7.18
CA SER A 174 -4.61 -23.09 5.74
C SER A 174 -3.89 -24.13 4.89
N SER A 175 -2.66 -24.51 5.23
CA SER A 175 -1.89 -25.50 4.47
C SER A 175 -2.56 -26.87 4.41
N ALA A 176 -3.32 -27.22 5.44
CA ALA A 176 -4.04 -28.50 5.49
C ALA A 176 -5.28 -28.53 4.56
N LYS A 177 -5.77 -27.40 4.11
CA LYS A 177 -7.00 -27.25 3.31
C LYS A 177 -6.74 -26.72 1.90
N GLU A 178 -5.60 -26.06 1.68
CA GLU A 178 -5.26 -25.46 0.40
C GLU A 178 -4.90 -26.52 -0.64
N ALA A 179 -5.41 -26.34 -1.86
CA ALA A 179 -5.13 -27.24 -2.98
C ALA A 179 -4.22 -26.60 -4.04
N ASP A 180 -4.09 -25.27 -4.04
CA ASP A 180 -3.28 -24.57 -5.01
C ASP A 180 -1.79 -24.70 -4.65
N PRO A 181 -0.95 -25.30 -5.53
CA PRO A 181 0.47 -25.54 -5.23
C PRO A 181 1.27 -24.24 -5.09
N VAL A 182 0.84 -23.13 -5.70
CA VAL A 182 1.51 -21.83 -5.58
C VAL A 182 1.29 -21.25 -4.18
N ILE A 183 0.05 -21.37 -3.67
CA ILE A 183 -0.27 -20.92 -2.32
C ILE A 183 0.39 -21.81 -1.28
N LEU A 184 0.35 -23.13 -1.45
CA LEU A 184 1.06 -24.08 -0.56
C LEU A 184 2.54 -23.73 -0.45
N LYS A 185 3.22 -23.49 -1.58
CA LYS A 185 4.63 -23.08 -1.56
C LYS A 185 4.83 -21.75 -0.84
N ARG A 186 3.92 -20.79 -1.01
CA ARG A 186 4.00 -19.49 -0.33
C ARG A 186 3.80 -19.64 1.19
N ILE A 187 2.90 -20.50 1.62
CA ILE A 187 2.70 -20.85 3.02
C ILE A 187 3.98 -21.47 3.61
N ASP A 188 4.60 -22.41 2.91
CA ASP A 188 5.84 -23.04 3.37
C ASP A 188 6.97 -22.02 3.57
N ILE A 189 7.10 -21.06 2.65
CA ILE A 189 8.05 -19.95 2.79
C ILE A 189 7.74 -19.14 4.04
N ALA A 190 6.49 -18.70 4.22
CA ALA A 190 6.08 -17.92 5.38
C ALA A 190 6.33 -18.66 6.71
N LEU A 191 6.02 -19.95 6.76
CA LEU A 191 6.26 -20.77 7.95
C LEU A 191 7.75 -20.95 8.27
N SER A 192 8.63 -20.93 7.26
CA SER A 192 10.07 -21.00 7.46
C SER A 192 10.65 -19.70 8.03
N GLU A 193 10.06 -18.54 7.64
CA GLU A 193 10.49 -17.23 8.11
C GLU A 193 9.98 -16.92 9.52
N ILE A 194 8.75 -17.37 9.85
CA ILE A 194 8.21 -17.23 11.20
C ILE A 194 8.88 -18.23 12.12
N SER A 195 9.91 -17.80 12.84
CA SER A 195 10.62 -18.62 13.82
C SER A 195 9.63 -19.30 14.77
N SER A 196 9.83 -20.59 15.03
CA SER A 196 9.08 -21.28 16.09
C SER A 196 9.24 -20.48 17.38
N PRO A 197 8.18 -20.18 18.13
CA PRO A 197 8.35 -19.55 19.43
C PRO A 197 9.30 -20.44 20.23
N ASN A 198 10.42 -19.87 20.69
CA ASN A 198 11.29 -20.55 21.63
C ASN A 198 10.41 -20.92 22.83
N ILE A 199 10.13 -22.22 22.96
CA ILE A 199 9.51 -22.79 24.14
C ILE A 199 10.62 -22.80 25.19
N PHE A 200 10.73 -21.70 25.96
CA PHE A 200 11.47 -21.64 27.19
C PHE A 200 10.51 -21.52 28.36
#